data_ef44e758a3b79220e16332043cc09a10
#
_entry.id   ef44e758a3b79220e16332043cc09a10
#
_cell.length_a   1.000
_cell.length_b   1.000
_cell.length_c   1.000
_cell.angle_alpha   90.00
_cell.angle_beta   90.00
_cell.angle_gamma   90.00
#
_symmetry.space_group_name_H-M   'P 1'
#
loop_
_entity.id
_entity.type
_entity.pdbx_description
1 polymer ?
#
loop_
_entity_poly.entity_id
_entity_poly.type
_entity_poly.pdbx_seq_one_letter_code
_entity_poly.pdbx_strand_id
1 'polypeptide(L)'
;MTYTELVAAIEAYTENTSFSVNDLATFTKQAEQRIYNTVQISNLRRNMTGNLQAGNKYVACPLDFLSAYSLAVYPYNTPTATGSSGAFTIVVSSASGLAVGQYVTGNGIGTAAAITAINGTTLTLSVANSGPVTGTMAIQGDYTYLINKDVNFIREVYPATNYRAQPKYYALFGPNTSNVNELTFIVGPTPDVNYLAELHFYYYPPSIVDAGTSWLGDNFDTALLYGCLVEAYTFMKGEQDMLALYNGKYQEALGLLKNLGDGKQRGDAYRDGQVKLPVR
;
A
#
# COMPACT_ATOMS: atom_id res chain seq x y z
N MET A 1 18.86 1.76 17.34
CA MET A 1 20.25 1.87 16.82
C MET A 1 20.27 2.74 15.58
N THR A 2 21.11 3.77 15.56
CA THR A 2 21.38 4.62 14.40
C THR A 2 22.40 3.97 13.46
N TYR A 3 22.55 4.48 12.23
CA TYR A 3 23.56 3.96 11.30
C TYR A 3 25.00 4.10 11.85
N THR A 4 25.31 5.22 12.52
CA THR A 4 26.63 5.43 13.13
C THR A 4 26.92 4.41 14.24
N GLU A 5 25.93 4.09 15.08
CA GLU A 5 26.07 3.07 16.13
C GLU A 5 26.22 1.67 15.52
N LEU A 6 25.51 1.38 14.43
CA LEU A 6 25.60 0.12 13.69
C LEU A 6 27.00 -0.08 13.11
N VAL A 7 27.56 0.95 12.48
CA VAL A 7 28.93 0.92 11.94
C VAL A 7 29.94 0.65 13.06
N ALA A 8 29.87 1.38 14.14
CA ALA A 8 30.76 1.19 15.31
C ALA A 8 30.64 -0.24 15.88
N ALA A 9 29.43 -0.79 15.94
CA ALA A 9 29.20 -2.15 16.39
C ALA A 9 29.80 -3.19 15.41
N ILE A 10 29.61 -3.04 14.09
CA ILE A 10 30.21 -3.93 13.09
C ILE A 10 31.72 -3.95 13.21
N GLU A 11 32.37 -2.78 13.29
CA GLU A 11 33.82 -2.67 13.44
C GLU A 11 34.33 -3.30 14.75
N ALA A 12 33.60 -3.12 15.85
CA ALA A 12 33.95 -3.70 17.14
C ALA A 12 33.82 -5.24 17.14
N TYR A 13 32.76 -5.80 16.54
CA TYR A 13 32.54 -7.25 16.50
C TYR A 13 33.49 -7.97 15.53
N THR A 14 33.89 -7.28 14.46
CA THR A 14 34.84 -7.83 13.47
C THR A 14 36.30 -7.57 13.83
N GLU A 15 36.57 -6.76 14.87
CA GLU A 15 37.91 -6.26 15.23
C GLU A 15 38.63 -5.64 14.03
N ASN A 16 37.88 -5.06 13.10
CA ASN A 16 38.38 -4.53 11.84
C ASN A 16 37.81 -3.14 11.55
N THR A 17 38.66 -2.13 11.61
CA THR A 17 38.34 -0.73 11.31
C THR A 17 38.77 -0.32 9.88
N SER A 18 39.19 -1.27 9.04
CA SER A 18 39.69 -1.01 7.68
C SER A 18 38.61 -1.02 6.62
N PHE A 19 37.35 -1.25 6.97
CA PHE A 19 36.27 -1.24 6.00
C PHE A 19 36.08 0.16 5.40
N SER A 20 35.89 0.21 4.09
CA SER A 20 35.46 1.47 3.47
C SER A 20 34.01 1.80 3.82
N VAL A 21 33.65 3.07 3.72
CA VAL A 21 32.25 3.52 3.89
C VAL A 21 31.31 2.78 2.91
N ASN A 22 31.79 2.48 1.70
CA ASN A 22 31.01 1.74 0.70
C ASN A 22 30.80 0.27 1.08
N ASP A 23 31.80 -0.37 1.71
CA ASP A 23 31.67 -1.76 2.15
C ASP A 23 30.61 -1.85 3.26
N LEU A 24 30.69 -0.99 4.27
CA LEU A 24 29.71 -0.93 5.37
C LEU A 24 28.30 -0.63 4.86
N ALA A 25 28.17 0.30 3.91
CA ALA A 25 26.89 0.59 3.27
C ALA A 25 26.35 -0.62 2.50
N THR A 26 27.22 -1.38 1.82
CA THR A 26 26.85 -2.58 1.07
C THR A 26 26.36 -3.67 2.01
N PHE A 27 27.10 -3.98 3.09
CA PHE A 27 26.70 -4.99 4.07
C PHE A 27 25.34 -4.65 4.66
N THR A 28 25.14 -3.38 5.02
CA THR A 28 23.87 -2.90 5.62
C THR A 28 22.71 -3.03 4.64
N LYS A 29 22.85 -2.53 3.40
CA LYS A 29 21.79 -2.62 2.39
C LYS A 29 21.44 -4.07 2.02
N GLN A 30 22.43 -4.97 1.95
CA GLN A 30 22.18 -6.38 1.69
C GLN A 30 21.46 -7.07 2.86
N ALA A 31 21.85 -6.76 4.10
CA ALA A 31 21.16 -7.28 5.28
C ALA A 31 19.71 -6.80 5.37
N GLU A 32 19.47 -5.50 5.18
CA GLU A 32 18.11 -4.93 5.13
C GLU A 32 17.26 -5.59 4.05
N GLN A 33 17.77 -5.71 2.83
CA GLN A 33 17.06 -6.33 1.72
C GLN A 33 16.70 -7.79 2.02
N ARG A 34 17.61 -8.55 2.62
CA ARG A 34 17.37 -9.94 3.03
C ARG A 34 16.27 -10.03 4.09
N ILE A 35 16.27 -9.13 5.08
CA ILE A 35 15.26 -9.07 6.13
C ILE A 35 13.89 -8.73 5.51
N TYR A 36 13.80 -7.66 4.72
CA TYR A 36 12.54 -7.21 4.11
C TYR A 36 11.93 -8.21 3.14
N ASN A 37 12.76 -9.00 2.44
CA ASN A 37 12.28 -10.10 1.59
C ASN A 37 11.81 -11.32 2.38
N THR A 38 12.26 -11.47 3.63
CA THR A 38 12.00 -12.67 4.42
C THR A 38 10.83 -12.47 5.38
N VAL A 39 10.56 -11.23 5.79
CA VAL A 39 9.58 -10.92 6.85
C VAL A 39 8.52 -9.97 6.34
N GLN A 40 7.24 -10.36 6.54
CA GLN A 40 6.09 -9.53 6.21
C GLN A 40 5.49 -8.96 7.50
N ILE A 41 5.81 -7.71 7.83
CA ILE A 41 5.28 -7.00 8.99
C ILE A 41 4.43 -5.80 8.55
N SER A 42 3.49 -5.41 9.40
CA SER A 42 2.57 -4.28 9.10
C SER A 42 3.28 -2.96 8.87
N ASN A 43 4.45 -2.76 9.48
CA ASN A 43 5.25 -1.53 9.32
C ASN A 43 5.93 -1.42 7.94
N LEU A 44 5.97 -2.53 7.18
CA LEU A 44 6.42 -2.54 5.78
C LEU A 44 5.26 -2.31 4.79
N ARG A 45 4.10 -1.86 5.27
CA ARG A 45 2.95 -1.53 4.43
C ARG A 45 2.77 -0.03 4.33
N ARG A 46 2.43 0.40 3.13
CA ARG A 46 1.98 1.77 2.84
C ARG A 46 0.60 1.73 2.23
N ASN A 47 -0.11 2.82 2.43
CA ASN A 47 -1.35 3.12 1.74
C ASN A 47 -1.10 4.26 0.74
N MET A 48 -1.58 4.11 -0.48
CA MET A 48 -1.53 5.13 -1.50
C MET A 48 -2.84 5.18 -2.26
N THR A 49 -3.31 6.39 -2.54
CA THR A 49 -4.46 6.61 -3.41
C THR A 49 -4.01 7.02 -4.80
N GLY A 50 -4.72 6.55 -5.81
CA GLY A 50 -4.48 6.87 -7.21
C GLY A 50 -5.79 6.95 -7.98
N ASN A 51 -5.73 7.45 -9.21
CA ASN A 51 -6.90 7.58 -10.08
C ASN A 51 -6.92 6.47 -11.13
N LEU A 52 -8.04 5.74 -11.20
CA LEU A 52 -8.39 4.92 -12.35
C LEU A 52 -9.21 5.78 -13.32
N GLN A 53 -8.69 5.92 -14.53
CA GLN A 53 -9.38 6.69 -15.57
C GLN A 53 -10.37 5.82 -16.35
N ALA A 54 -11.53 6.38 -16.68
CA ALA A 54 -12.50 5.74 -17.55
C ALA A 54 -11.86 5.32 -18.89
N GLY A 55 -12.11 4.06 -19.29
CA GLY A 55 -11.58 3.51 -20.54
C GLY A 55 -10.11 3.05 -20.49
N ASN A 56 -9.39 3.27 -19.39
CA ASN A 56 -8.02 2.77 -19.21
C ASN A 56 -8.00 1.63 -18.18
N LYS A 57 -7.57 0.45 -18.61
CA LYS A 57 -7.45 -0.73 -17.74
C LYS A 57 -6.08 -0.88 -17.07
N TYR A 58 -5.15 0.04 -17.31
CA TYR A 58 -3.79 -0.01 -16.76
C TYR A 58 -3.58 1.06 -15.72
N VAL A 59 -2.95 0.69 -14.61
CA VAL A 59 -2.65 1.57 -13.47
C VAL A 59 -1.21 1.36 -13.05
N ALA A 60 -0.42 2.42 -13.02
CA ALA A 60 0.96 2.38 -12.57
C ALA A 60 1.04 2.08 -11.07
N CYS A 61 1.98 1.24 -10.68
CA CYS A 61 2.33 1.01 -9.29
C CYS A 61 3.26 2.12 -8.78
N PRO A 62 3.30 2.38 -7.47
CA PRO A 62 4.35 3.21 -6.87
C PRO A 62 5.75 2.66 -7.17
N LEU A 63 6.77 3.53 -7.26
CA LEU A 63 8.14 3.13 -7.57
C LEU A 63 8.77 2.23 -6.49
N ASP A 64 8.31 2.38 -5.25
CA ASP A 64 8.74 1.58 -4.10
C ASP A 64 7.87 0.33 -3.86
N PHE A 65 7.02 -0.03 -4.84
CA PHE A 65 6.12 -1.17 -4.75
C PHE A 65 6.87 -2.50 -4.76
N LEU A 66 6.61 -3.32 -3.74
CA LEU A 66 7.13 -4.68 -3.66
C LEU A 66 6.04 -5.72 -3.97
N SER A 67 4.91 -5.65 -3.27
CA SER A 67 3.77 -6.55 -3.49
C SER A 67 2.46 -5.94 -2.99
N ALA A 68 1.35 -6.23 -3.68
CA ALA A 68 0.03 -5.76 -3.27
C ALA A 68 -0.46 -6.56 -2.04
N TYR A 69 -0.96 -5.85 -1.04
CA TYR A 69 -1.71 -6.42 0.05
C TYR A 69 -3.21 -6.41 -0.25
N SER A 70 -3.75 -5.27 -0.65
CA SER A 70 -5.11 -5.11 -1.14
C SER A 70 -5.23 -3.92 -2.07
N LEU A 71 -6.12 -4.01 -3.04
CA LEU A 71 -6.50 -2.93 -3.94
C LEU A 71 -8.01 -2.75 -3.87
N ALA A 72 -8.45 -1.55 -3.52
CA ALA A 72 -9.85 -1.18 -3.51
C ALA A 72 -10.12 -0.07 -4.51
N VAL A 73 -11.33 -0.01 -5.06
CA VAL A 73 -11.81 1.09 -5.88
C VAL A 73 -13.12 1.61 -5.34
N TYR A 74 -13.35 2.90 -5.46
CA TYR A 74 -14.60 3.53 -5.09
C TYR A 74 -14.89 4.74 -5.98
N PRO A 75 -16.18 4.99 -6.33
CA PRO A 75 -16.58 6.19 -7.03
C PRO A 75 -16.26 7.41 -6.19
N TYR A 76 -15.63 8.41 -6.79
CA TYR A 76 -15.30 9.66 -6.12
C TYR A 76 -15.46 10.82 -7.09
N ASN A 77 -16.28 11.78 -6.73
CA ASN A 77 -16.58 12.95 -7.53
C ASN A 77 -16.49 14.21 -6.67
N THR A 78 -16.06 15.30 -7.29
CA THR A 78 -15.90 16.59 -6.61
C THR A 78 -16.66 17.72 -7.31
N PRO A 79 -18.00 17.60 -7.49
CA PRO A 79 -18.78 18.68 -8.09
C PRO A 79 -18.84 19.89 -7.16
N THR A 80 -19.02 21.07 -7.73
CA THR A 80 -19.47 22.22 -6.93
C THR A 80 -20.96 22.09 -6.65
N ALA A 81 -21.40 22.54 -5.48
CA ALA A 81 -22.79 22.48 -5.08
C ALA A 81 -23.25 23.77 -4.41
N THR A 82 -24.56 23.99 -4.47
CA THR A 82 -25.27 25.05 -3.76
C THR A 82 -26.50 24.49 -3.07
N GLY A 83 -26.85 25.02 -1.91
CA GLY A 83 -28.04 24.61 -1.15
C GLY A 83 -28.33 25.51 0.01
N SER A 84 -29.58 25.57 0.42
CA SER A 84 -30.03 26.38 1.58
C SER A 84 -29.80 25.63 2.90
N SER A 85 -29.47 26.33 3.94
CA SER A 85 -29.44 25.79 5.32
C SER A 85 -30.77 25.14 5.68
N GLY A 86 -30.74 23.98 6.33
CA GLY A 86 -31.92 23.23 6.74
C GLY A 86 -32.65 22.49 5.61
N ALA A 87 -32.29 22.70 4.34
CA ALA A 87 -32.85 21.96 3.22
C ALA A 87 -32.28 20.54 3.14
N PHE A 88 -33.07 19.60 2.62
CA PHE A 88 -32.61 18.23 2.28
C PHE A 88 -32.10 18.13 0.85
N THR A 89 -31.99 19.21 0.13
CA THR A 89 -31.60 19.23 -1.27
C THR A 89 -30.39 20.11 -1.49
N ILE A 90 -29.57 19.71 -2.45
CA ILE A 90 -28.46 20.49 -3.02
C ILE A 90 -28.51 20.41 -4.53
N VAL A 91 -28.03 21.46 -5.19
CA VAL A 91 -27.87 21.48 -6.66
C VAL A 91 -26.38 21.39 -6.97
N VAL A 92 -26.00 20.38 -7.74
CA VAL A 92 -24.59 20.14 -8.12
C VAL A 92 -24.34 20.61 -9.56
N SER A 93 -23.10 20.96 -9.88
CA SER A 93 -22.68 21.34 -11.22
C SER A 93 -22.79 20.20 -12.24
N SER A 94 -22.66 18.95 -11.79
CA SER A 94 -22.83 17.75 -12.61
C SER A 94 -23.22 16.57 -11.72
N ALA A 95 -24.21 15.79 -12.14
CA ALA A 95 -24.59 14.53 -11.50
C ALA A 95 -24.04 13.30 -12.25
N SER A 96 -23.17 13.49 -13.22
CA SER A 96 -22.57 12.39 -13.97
C SER A 96 -21.71 11.51 -13.06
N GLY A 97 -21.94 10.20 -13.07
CA GLY A 97 -21.23 9.25 -12.21
C GLY A 97 -21.66 9.24 -10.75
N LEU A 98 -22.70 10.01 -10.37
CA LEU A 98 -23.30 9.95 -9.04
C LEU A 98 -24.38 8.87 -8.96
N ALA A 99 -24.51 8.27 -7.78
CA ALA A 99 -25.52 7.24 -7.51
C ALA A 99 -26.14 7.44 -6.11
N VAL A 100 -27.36 6.96 -5.95
CA VAL A 100 -28.04 6.88 -4.66
C VAL A 100 -27.24 5.99 -3.72
N GLY A 101 -27.13 6.38 -2.46
CA GLY A 101 -26.32 5.72 -1.42
C GLY A 101 -24.92 6.32 -1.23
N GLN A 102 -24.42 7.12 -2.15
CA GLN A 102 -23.12 7.77 -2.00
C GLN A 102 -23.16 8.82 -0.89
N TYR A 103 -22.07 8.90 -0.12
CA TYR A 103 -21.91 9.88 0.96
C TYR A 103 -21.46 11.23 0.42
N VAL A 104 -22.02 12.29 0.98
CA VAL A 104 -21.71 13.68 0.60
C VAL A 104 -21.08 14.39 1.78
N THR A 105 -19.93 15.01 1.55
CA THR A 105 -19.24 15.82 2.55
C THR A 105 -18.82 17.16 1.96
N GLY A 106 -18.85 18.21 2.78
CA GLY A 106 -18.48 19.55 2.35
C GLY A 106 -19.04 20.61 3.25
N ASN A 107 -18.75 21.88 2.92
CA ASN A 107 -19.22 22.99 3.71
C ASN A 107 -20.75 23.11 3.65
N GLY A 108 -21.37 23.20 4.83
CA GLY A 108 -22.82 23.30 4.97
C GLY A 108 -23.59 21.99 4.84
N ILE A 109 -22.92 20.86 4.57
CA ILE A 109 -23.55 19.53 4.53
C ILE A 109 -23.72 18.98 5.95
N GLY A 110 -24.83 18.29 6.21
CA GLY A 110 -25.06 17.58 7.47
C GLY A 110 -24.16 16.35 7.63
N THR A 111 -23.86 15.98 8.88
CA THR A 111 -22.99 14.83 9.20
C THR A 111 -23.59 13.53 8.67
N ALA A 112 -22.75 12.69 8.03
CA ALA A 112 -23.12 11.41 7.43
C ALA A 112 -24.27 11.51 6.40
N ALA A 113 -24.38 12.61 5.68
CA ALA A 113 -25.36 12.80 4.62
C ALA A 113 -25.06 11.82 3.46
N ALA A 114 -26.11 11.15 2.98
CA ALA A 114 -26.06 10.26 1.81
C ALA A 114 -27.11 10.69 0.78
N ILE A 115 -26.86 10.46 -0.48
CA ILE A 115 -27.80 10.72 -1.57
C ILE A 115 -28.96 9.73 -1.49
N THR A 116 -30.19 10.23 -1.37
CA THR A 116 -31.40 9.40 -1.36
C THR A 116 -32.15 9.43 -2.69
N ALA A 117 -32.03 10.53 -3.47
CA ALA A 117 -32.59 10.65 -4.80
C ALA A 117 -31.78 11.61 -5.67
N ILE A 118 -31.79 11.38 -6.97
CA ILE A 118 -31.15 12.22 -7.98
C ILE A 118 -32.21 12.62 -9.02
N ASN A 119 -32.39 13.92 -9.21
CA ASN A 119 -33.28 14.47 -10.23
C ASN A 119 -32.53 15.56 -11.03
N GLY A 120 -32.01 15.17 -12.19
CA GLY A 120 -31.10 16.03 -12.95
C GLY A 120 -29.86 16.38 -12.14
N THR A 121 -29.63 17.65 -11.89
CA THR A 121 -28.53 18.14 -11.03
C THR A 121 -28.95 18.35 -9.57
N THR A 122 -30.20 18.08 -9.21
CA THR A 122 -30.67 18.19 -7.82
C THR A 122 -30.52 16.85 -7.12
N LEU A 123 -29.76 16.86 -6.02
CA LEU A 123 -29.59 15.70 -5.14
C LEU A 123 -30.44 15.89 -3.87
N THR A 124 -31.18 14.85 -3.49
CA THR A 124 -31.85 14.79 -2.18
C THR A 124 -30.95 14.04 -1.20
N LEU A 125 -30.74 14.58 -0.01
CA LEU A 125 -29.87 14.01 1.01
C LEU A 125 -30.70 13.38 2.14
N SER A 126 -30.10 12.42 2.82
CA SER A 126 -30.69 11.73 3.99
C SER A 126 -30.76 12.62 5.23
N VAL A 127 -29.95 13.68 5.30
CA VAL A 127 -29.84 14.61 6.42
C VAL A 127 -29.91 16.04 5.89
N ALA A 128 -30.57 16.93 6.65
CA ALA A 128 -30.67 18.33 6.31
C ALA A 128 -29.28 19.02 6.32
N ASN A 129 -29.11 20.00 5.45
CA ASN A 129 -27.92 20.83 5.41
C ASN A 129 -27.69 21.53 6.73
N SER A 130 -26.51 21.45 7.30
CA SER A 130 -26.14 22.09 8.57
C SER A 130 -25.93 23.60 8.44
N GLY A 131 -25.76 24.09 7.21
CA GLY A 131 -25.56 25.50 6.89
C GLY A 131 -25.80 25.76 5.40
N PRO A 132 -25.56 26.97 4.90
CA PRO A 132 -25.57 27.27 3.48
C PRO A 132 -24.49 26.42 2.77
N VAL A 133 -24.90 25.64 1.79
CA VAL A 133 -24.00 24.81 0.99
C VAL A 133 -23.42 25.63 -0.14
N THR A 134 -22.09 25.74 -0.18
CA THR A 134 -21.36 26.46 -1.24
C THR A 134 -19.99 25.83 -1.48
N GLY A 135 -19.57 25.78 -2.74
CA GLY A 135 -18.25 25.32 -3.13
C GLY A 135 -18.19 23.85 -3.52
N THR A 136 -17.00 23.27 -3.47
CA THR A 136 -16.74 21.88 -3.88
C THR A 136 -17.18 20.91 -2.79
N MET A 137 -17.97 19.89 -3.19
CA MET A 137 -18.37 18.78 -2.33
C MET A 137 -17.59 17.53 -2.69
N ALA A 138 -17.24 16.73 -1.72
CA ALA A 138 -16.71 15.39 -1.97
C ALA A 138 -17.87 14.38 -1.88
N ILE A 139 -18.07 13.63 -2.96
CA ILE A 139 -19.11 12.60 -3.05
C ILE A 139 -18.42 11.26 -3.27
N GLN A 140 -18.57 10.36 -2.31
CA GLN A 140 -17.87 9.08 -2.26
C GLN A 140 -18.86 7.93 -2.19
N GLY A 141 -18.63 6.89 -3.00
CA GLY A 141 -19.34 5.62 -2.90
C GLY A 141 -18.61 4.60 -2.04
N ASP A 142 -19.18 3.42 -1.94
CA ASP A 142 -18.64 2.31 -1.16
C ASP A 142 -17.35 1.75 -1.77
N TYR A 143 -16.46 1.27 -0.90
CA TYR A 143 -15.25 0.56 -1.29
C TYR A 143 -15.59 -0.80 -1.89
N THR A 144 -15.04 -1.06 -3.05
CA THR A 144 -15.05 -2.38 -3.68
C THR A 144 -13.63 -2.93 -3.74
N TYR A 145 -13.35 -3.96 -2.96
CA TYR A 145 -12.05 -4.63 -2.98
C TYR A 145 -11.94 -5.53 -4.20
N LEU A 146 -10.88 -5.32 -4.99
CA LEU A 146 -10.60 -6.10 -6.18
C LEU A 146 -9.95 -7.43 -5.79
N ILE A 147 -10.31 -8.48 -6.51
CA ILE A 147 -9.75 -9.82 -6.32
C ILE A 147 -8.53 -9.97 -7.23
N ASN A 148 -7.41 -10.39 -6.65
CA ASN A 148 -6.21 -10.72 -7.42
C ASN A 148 -6.47 -11.96 -8.29
N LYS A 149 -6.16 -11.85 -9.58
CA LYS A 149 -6.28 -12.91 -10.58
C LYS A 149 -5.03 -12.93 -11.45
N ASP A 150 -4.93 -13.96 -12.29
CA ASP A 150 -3.89 -14.01 -13.32
C ASP A 150 -4.20 -13.05 -14.48
N VAL A 151 -3.14 -12.53 -15.10
CA VAL A 151 -3.25 -11.64 -16.28
C VAL A 151 -4.02 -12.30 -17.43
N ASN A 152 -3.80 -13.60 -17.63
CA ASN A 152 -4.46 -14.35 -18.71
C ASN A 152 -5.96 -14.44 -18.46
N PHE A 153 -6.37 -14.68 -17.20
CA PHE A 153 -7.78 -14.65 -16.82
C PHE A 153 -8.45 -13.32 -17.17
N ILE A 154 -7.81 -12.18 -16.80
CA ILE A 154 -8.38 -10.86 -17.09
C ILE A 154 -8.46 -10.61 -18.60
N ARG A 155 -7.46 -11.03 -19.36
CA ARG A 155 -7.44 -10.87 -20.82
C ARG A 155 -8.45 -11.79 -21.53
N GLU A 156 -8.67 -12.98 -21.01
CA GLU A 156 -9.65 -13.91 -21.56
C GLU A 156 -11.09 -13.45 -21.31
N VAL A 157 -11.38 -13.03 -20.07
CA VAL A 157 -12.74 -12.61 -19.68
C VAL A 157 -13.08 -11.21 -20.22
N TYR A 158 -12.09 -10.32 -20.30
CA TYR A 158 -12.25 -8.93 -20.75
C TYR A 158 -11.24 -8.59 -21.87
N PRO A 159 -11.35 -9.21 -23.05
CA PRO A 159 -10.35 -9.07 -24.12
C PRO A 159 -10.28 -7.67 -24.69
N ALA A 160 -11.42 -6.97 -24.75
CA ALA A 160 -11.52 -5.66 -25.36
C ALA A 160 -11.85 -4.56 -24.33
N THR A 161 -11.41 -3.33 -24.61
CA THR A 161 -11.63 -2.18 -23.73
C THR A 161 -13.07 -1.64 -23.72
N ASN A 162 -13.94 -2.16 -24.59
CA ASN A 162 -15.37 -1.85 -24.63
C ASN A 162 -16.19 -2.60 -23.55
N TYR A 163 -15.62 -3.63 -22.91
CA TYR A 163 -16.21 -4.24 -21.70
C TYR A 163 -15.96 -3.30 -20.51
N ARG A 164 -16.86 -2.33 -20.33
CA ARG A 164 -16.74 -1.29 -19.32
C ARG A 164 -17.72 -1.52 -18.17
N ALA A 165 -17.21 -1.52 -16.96
CA ALA A 165 -17.95 -1.51 -15.70
C ALA A 165 -17.00 -1.17 -14.54
N GLN A 166 -17.53 -1.10 -13.32
CA GLN A 166 -16.70 -1.01 -12.12
C GLN A 166 -15.73 -2.21 -12.05
N PRO A 167 -14.42 -1.99 -11.91
CA PRO A 167 -13.43 -3.06 -11.81
C PRO A 167 -13.70 -4.01 -10.63
N LYS A 168 -13.47 -5.30 -10.85
CA LYS A 168 -13.66 -6.38 -9.86
C LYS A 168 -12.38 -7.19 -9.63
N TYR A 169 -11.50 -7.21 -10.62
CA TYR A 169 -10.29 -8.02 -10.63
C TYR A 169 -9.08 -7.16 -10.97
N TYR A 170 -7.93 -7.57 -10.46
CA TYR A 170 -6.66 -6.98 -10.84
C TYR A 170 -5.58 -8.05 -10.95
N ALA A 171 -4.55 -7.77 -11.72
CA ALA A 171 -3.34 -8.56 -11.80
C ALA A 171 -2.12 -7.65 -11.96
N LEU A 172 -0.96 -8.11 -11.48
CA LEU A 172 0.30 -7.44 -11.75
C LEU A 172 0.72 -7.77 -13.19
N PHE A 173 0.83 -6.72 -14.03
CA PHE A 173 1.03 -6.90 -15.47
C PHE A 173 2.51 -6.89 -15.87
N GLY A 174 3.37 -6.24 -15.10
CA GLY A 174 4.80 -6.09 -15.38
C GLY A 174 5.20 -4.62 -15.58
N PRO A 175 6.46 -4.37 -15.96
CA PRO A 175 6.96 -3.03 -16.11
C PRO A 175 6.29 -2.26 -17.25
N ASN A 176 6.19 -0.95 -17.07
CA ASN A 176 5.77 -0.04 -18.10
C ASN A 176 6.87 0.07 -19.19
N THR A 177 6.47 0.17 -20.46
CA THR A 177 7.41 0.33 -21.57
C THR A 177 8.20 1.64 -21.51
N SER A 178 7.63 2.67 -20.88
CA SER A 178 8.26 3.99 -20.73
C SER A 178 9.19 4.07 -19.52
N ASN A 179 8.99 3.22 -18.51
CA ASN A 179 9.80 3.16 -17.30
C ASN A 179 9.89 1.72 -16.81
N VAL A 180 11.03 1.08 -17.06
CA VAL A 180 11.28 -0.34 -16.73
C VAL A 180 11.25 -0.64 -15.22
N ASN A 181 11.38 0.38 -14.38
CA ASN A 181 11.32 0.24 -12.93
C ASN A 181 9.90 0.41 -12.37
N GLU A 182 8.92 0.78 -13.22
CA GLU A 182 7.55 1.03 -12.83
C GLU A 182 6.66 -0.15 -13.20
N LEU A 183 6.24 -0.92 -12.21
CA LEU A 183 5.28 -1.98 -12.40
C LEU A 183 3.88 -1.41 -12.67
N THR A 184 3.05 -2.19 -13.34
CA THR A 184 1.69 -1.78 -13.73
C THR A 184 0.70 -2.87 -13.35
N PHE A 185 -0.46 -2.46 -12.83
CA PHE A 185 -1.61 -3.34 -12.70
C PHE A 185 -2.46 -3.31 -13.97
N ILE A 186 -3.02 -4.45 -14.31
CA ILE A 186 -4.17 -4.54 -15.22
C ILE A 186 -5.42 -4.80 -14.37
N VAL A 187 -6.50 -4.05 -14.65
CA VAL A 187 -7.79 -4.22 -13.98
C VAL A 187 -8.85 -4.73 -14.96
N GLY A 188 -9.84 -5.45 -14.45
CA GLY A 188 -10.94 -5.98 -15.25
C GLY A 188 -12.26 -6.01 -14.46
N PRO A 189 -13.39 -5.64 -15.12
CA PRO A 189 -13.54 -4.98 -16.42
C PRO A 189 -12.82 -3.61 -16.51
N THR A 190 -12.75 -3.06 -17.73
CA THR A 190 -12.22 -1.70 -17.94
C THR A 190 -13.13 -0.70 -17.22
N PRO A 191 -12.59 0.30 -16.47
CA PRO A 191 -13.40 1.29 -15.78
C PRO A 191 -14.36 2.03 -16.72
N ASP A 192 -15.62 2.10 -16.34
CA ASP A 192 -16.68 2.83 -17.07
C ASP A 192 -16.69 4.33 -16.75
N VAL A 193 -16.33 4.68 -15.51
CA VAL A 193 -16.16 6.05 -15.03
C VAL A 193 -14.80 6.19 -14.32
N ASN A 194 -14.47 7.40 -13.88
CA ASN A 194 -13.29 7.59 -13.04
C ASN A 194 -13.56 7.07 -11.63
N TYR A 195 -12.63 6.31 -11.10
CA TYR A 195 -12.63 5.82 -9.72
C TYR A 195 -11.39 6.30 -9.00
N LEU A 196 -11.49 6.50 -7.69
CA LEU A 196 -10.31 6.48 -6.85
C LEU A 196 -9.96 5.02 -6.53
N ALA A 197 -8.67 4.73 -6.60
CA ALA A 197 -8.11 3.46 -6.15
C ALA A 197 -7.32 3.68 -4.88
N GLU A 198 -7.47 2.78 -3.92
CA GLU A 198 -6.68 2.74 -2.70
C GLU A 198 -5.89 1.45 -2.70
N LEU A 199 -4.57 1.58 -2.76
CA LEU A 199 -3.61 0.48 -2.77
C LEU A 199 -2.92 0.39 -1.42
N HIS A 200 -3.13 -0.71 -0.70
CA HIS A 200 -2.29 -1.15 0.40
C HIS A 200 -1.24 -2.10 -0.16
N PHE A 201 0.04 -1.82 0.10
CA PHE A 201 1.13 -2.58 -0.49
C PHE A 201 2.33 -2.67 0.45
N TYR A 202 3.13 -3.68 0.26
CA TYR A 202 4.45 -3.78 0.87
C TYR A 202 5.44 -2.98 0.04
N TYR A 203 6.32 -2.25 0.73
CA TYR A 203 7.34 -1.42 0.10
C TYR A 203 8.70 -1.67 0.74
N TYR A 204 9.77 -1.27 0.05
CA TYR A 204 11.09 -1.20 0.65
C TYR A 204 11.25 0.14 1.37
N PRO A 205 11.42 0.14 2.71
CA PRO A 205 11.75 1.36 3.44
C PRO A 205 13.07 1.96 2.96
N PRO A 206 13.28 3.27 3.10
CA PRO A 206 14.60 3.86 2.92
C PRO A 206 15.62 3.16 3.80
N SER A 207 16.81 2.88 3.24
CA SER A 207 17.90 2.26 4.00
C SER A 207 18.32 3.14 5.18
N ILE A 208 18.69 2.51 6.29
CA ILE A 208 19.28 3.20 7.44
C ILE A 208 20.58 3.96 7.05
N VAL A 209 21.27 3.51 6.00
CA VAL A 209 22.45 4.17 5.44
C VAL A 209 22.09 5.57 4.93
N ASP A 210 20.96 5.71 4.25
CA ASP A 210 20.55 6.95 3.61
C ASP A 210 19.73 7.85 4.57
N ALA A 211 18.93 7.23 5.46
CA ALA A 211 18.05 7.92 6.40
C ALA A 211 18.68 8.19 7.78
N GLY A 212 19.79 7.53 8.10
CA GLY A 212 20.45 7.62 9.41
C GLY A 212 19.79 6.79 10.51
N THR A 213 18.47 6.57 10.43
CA THR A 213 17.64 5.72 11.32
C THR A 213 16.67 4.91 10.51
N SER A 214 16.20 3.78 11.04
CA SER A 214 15.14 2.97 10.42
C SER A 214 14.33 2.31 11.51
N TRP A 215 13.07 1.92 11.17
CA TRP A 215 12.23 1.16 12.09
C TRP A 215 12.91 -0.13 12.55
N LEU A 216 13.64 -0.78 11.67
CA LEU A 216 14.40 -2.00 11.97
C LEU A 216 15.52 -1.72 12.97
N GLY A 217 16.27 -0.63 12.78
CA GLY A 217 17.31 -0.19 13.71
C GLY A 217 16.77 0.18 15.10
N ASP A 218 15.57 0.77 15.18
CA ASP A 218 14.99 1.20 16.45
C ASP A 218 14.30 0.06 17.22
N ASN A 219 13.76 -0.95 16.53
CA ASN A 219 12.94 -1.99 17.17
C ASN A 219 13.53 -3.40 17.09
N PHE A 220 14.41 -3.68 16.14
CA PHE A 220 15.03 -4.99 15.90
C PHE A 220 16.50 -4.84 15.44
N ASP A 221 17.25 -4.06 16.17
CA ASP A 221 18.67 -3.80 15.94
C ASP A 221 19.50 -5.09 15.91
N THR A 222 19.13 -6.09 16.72
CA THR A 222 19.77 -7.40 16.74
C THR A 222 19.70 -8.11 15.39
N ALA A 223 18.54 -8.10 14.73
CA ALA A 223 18.39 -8.71 13.40
C ALA A 223 19.24 -7.98 12.36
N LEU A 224 19.26 -6.65 12.41
CA LEU A 224 20.05 -5.83 11.51
C LEU A 224 21.56 -6.05 11.72
N LEU A 225 22.02 -5.98 12.97
CA LEU A 225 23.44 -6.15 13.33
C LEU A 225 23.96 -7.52 12.90
N TYR A 226 23.29 -8.61 13.31
CA TYR A 226 23.76 -9.94 12.92
C TYR A 226 23.62 -10.21 11.43
N GLY A 227 22.65 -9.62 10.74
CA GLY A 227 22.58 -9.63 9.29
C GLY A 227 23.82 -8.99 8.66
N CYS A 228 24.23 -7.81 9.13
CA CYS A 228 25.44 -7.13 8.67
C CYS A 228 26.71 -7.91 9.00
N LEU A 229 26.81 -8.54 10.18
CA LEU A 229 27.96 -9.35 10.57
C LEU A 229 28.13 -10.58 9.67
N VAL A 230 27.04 -11.23 9.25
CA VAL A 230 27.12 -12.33 8.29
C VAL A 230 27.70 -11.87 6.96
N GLU A 231 27.29 -10.70 6.45
CA GLU A 231 27.85 -10.13 5.22
C GLU A 231 29.31 -9.72 5.38
N ALA A 232 29.67 -9.05 6.50
CA ALA A 232 31.04 -8.63 6.80
C ALA A 232 32.00 -9.81 6.92
N TYR A 233 31.64 -10.88 7.65
CA TYR A 233 32.46 -12.08 7.78
C TYR A 233 32.59 -12.86 6.47
N THR A 234 31.53 -12.85 5.66
CA THR A 234 31.59 -13.44 4.29
C THR A 234 32.58 -12.65 3.42
N PHE A 235 32.56 -11.32 3.50
CA PHE A 235 33.47 -10.45 2.75
C PHE A 235 34.94 -10.65 3.19
N MET A 236 35.20 -10.70 4.50
CA MET A 236 36.53 -10.94 5.04
C MET A 236 37.05 -12.36 4.80
N LYS A 237 36.22 -13.30 4.33
CA LYS A 237 36.54 -14.74 4.30
C LYS A 237 36.92 -15.24 5.70
N GLY A 238 36.20 -14.76 6.71
CA GLY A 238 36.44 -15.08 8.10
C GLY A 238 36.23 -16.55 8.45
N GLU A 239 36.50 -16.91 9.70
CA GLU A 239 36.40 -18.27 10.20
C GLU A 239 34.97 -18.80 10.08
N GLN A 240 34.86 -20.05 9.62
CA GLN A 240 33.57 -20.67 9.31
C GLN A 240 32.68 -20.86 10.56
N ASP A 241 33.32 -21.10 11.71
CA ASP A 241 32.63 -21.27 12.99
C ASP A 241 31.96 -19.95 13.46
N MET A 242 32.64 -18.81 13.29
CA MET A 242 32.09 -17.51 13.62
C MET A 242 30.98 -17.12 12.66
N LEU A 243 31.12 -17.43 11.36
CA LEU A 243 30.06 -17.22 10.39
C LEU A 243 28.82 -18.05 10.73
N ALA A 244 29.00 -19.32 11.14
CA ALA A 244 27.89 -20.18 11.58
C ALA A 244 27.19 -19.63 12.84
N LEU A 245 27.97 -19.12 13.81
CA LEU A 245 27.44 -18.49 15.02
C LEU A 245 26.58 -17.27 14.69
N TYR A 246 27.10 -16.33 13.89
CA TYR A 246 26.34 -15.13 13.53
C TYR A 246 25.12 -15.43 12.69
N ASN A 247 25.21 -16.39 11.77
CA ASN A 247 24.05 -16.84 11.01
C ASN A 247 22.99 -17.47 11.92
N GLY A 248 23.39 -18.25 12.92
CA GLY A 248 22.48 -18.81 13.94
C GLY A 248 21.73 -17.71 14.72
N LYS A 249 22.46 -16.68 15.18
CA LYS A 249 21.89 -15.52 15.86
C LYS A 249 20.97 -14.69 14.96
N TYR A 250 21.34 -14.54 13.71
CA TYR A 250 20.52 -13.87 12.69
C TYR A 250 19.19 -14.62 12.47
N GLN A 251 19.23 -15.95 12.33
CA GLN A 251 18.01 -16.76 12.16
C GLN A 251 17.10 -16.72 13.40
N GLU A 252 17.67 -16.72 14.60
CA GLU A 252 16.93 -16.53 15.86
C GLU A 252 16.22 -15.18 15.87
N ALA A 253 16.92 -14.09 15.55
CA ALA A 253 16.36 -12.74 15.50
C ALA A 253 15.28 -12.60 14.42
N LEU A 254 15.47 -13.21 13.24
CA LEU A 254 14.44 -13.28 12.20
C LEU A 254 13.19 -14.03 12.65
N GLY A 255 13.36 -15.12 13.40
CA GLY A 255 12.23 -15.87 13.97
C GLY A 255 11.38 -15.01 14.91
N LEU A 256 12.01 -14.22 15.77
CA LEU A 256 11.32 -13.27 16.66
C LEU A 256 10.60 -12.18 15.88
N LEU A 257 11.23 -11.66 14.84
CA LEU A 257 10.64 -10.63 13.98
C LEU A 257 9.41 -11.16 13.21
N LYS A 258 9.46 -12.39 12.71
CA LYS A 258 8.31 -13.07 12.08
C LYS A 258 7.16 -13.25 13.07
N ASN A 259 7.45 -13.72 14.29
CA ASN A 259 6.44 -13.89 15.33
C ASN A 259 5.75 -12.56 15.70
N LEU A 260 6.48 -11.45 15.70
CA LEU A 260 5.88 -10.12 15.89
C LEU A 260 4.94 -9.76 14.76
N GLY A 261 5.33 -10.01 13.51
CA GLY A 261 4.51 -9.77 12.32
C GLY A 261 3.20 -10.54 12.37
N ASP A 262 3.27 -11.84 12.62
CA ASP A 262 2.12 -12.74 12.69
C ASP A 262 1.23 -12.46 13.92
N GLY A 263 1.82 -12.21 15.07
CA GLY A 263 1.11 -11.99 16.33
C GLY A 263 0.22 -10.75 16.31
N LYS A 264 0.71 -9.64 15.76
CA LYS A 264 -0.07 -8.39 15.62
C LYS A 264 -1.18 -8.47 14.58
N GLN A 265 -1.11 -9.40 13.63
CA GLN A 265 -2.15 -9.59 12.61
C GLN A 265 -3.30 -10.48 13.05
N ARG A 266 -3.09 -11.33 14.06
CA ARG A 266 -4.11 -12.25 14.58
C ARG A 266 -5.14 -11.60 15.49
N GLY A 267 -4.93 -10.36 15.90
CA GLY A 267 -5.85 -9.63 16.79
C GLY A 267 -7.07 -9.01 16.12
N ASP A 268 -7.22 -9.11 14.80
CA ASP A 268 -8.37 -8.56 14.07
C ASP A 268 -9.44 -9.65 13.88
N ALA A 269 -10.38 -9.72 14.82
CA ALA A 269 -11.51 -10.65 14.78
C ALA A 269 -12.39 -10.49 13.53
N TYR A 270 -12.37 -9.32 12.87
CA TYR A 270 -13.08 -9.08 11.63
C TYR A 270 -12.42 -9.78 10.43
N ARG A 271 -11.12 -10.03 10.49
CA ARG A 271 -10.37 -10.80 9.48
C ARG A 271 -10.51 -12.30 9.65
N ASP A 272 -10.69 -12.78 10.87
CA ASP A 272 -10.90 -14.19 11.16
C ASP A 272 -12.27 -14.68 10.64
N GLY A 273 -13.20 -13.77 10.36
CA GLY A 273 -14.49 -14.08 9.73
C GLY A 273 -14.43 -14.32 8.21
N GLN A 274 -13.33 -14.03 7.54
CA GLN A 274 -13.15 -14.44 6.14
C GLN A 274 -12.78 -15.91 6.09
N VAL A 275 -13.77 -16.76 5.78
CA VAL A 275 -13.57 -18.18 5.54
C VAL A 275 -12.52 -18.37 4.45
N LYS A 276 -11.29 -18.68 4.83
CA LYS A 276 -10.27 -19.19 3.91
C LYS A 276 -10.70 -20.61 3.55
N LEU A 277 -11.42 -20.77 2.45
CA LEU A 277 -11.66 -22.08 1.87
C LEU A 277 -10.30 -22.68 1.50
N PRO A 278 -9.91 -23.84 2.07
CA PRO A 278 -8.71 -24.51 1.64
C PRO A 278 -8.86 -24.85 0.16
N VAL A 279 -7.89 -24.41 -0.63
CA VAL A 279 -7.77 -24.83 -2.02
C VAL A 279 -7.52 -26.34 -1.99
N ARG A 280 -8.47 -27.13 -2.45
CA ARG A 280 -8.30 -28.56 -2.68
C ARG A 280 -7.59 -28.80 -3.99
#